data_2df42916cc2c0e9e30aa9fdc6f8f726a
#
_entry.id   2df42916cc2c0e9e30aa9fdc6f8f726a
#
_cell.length_a   1.000
_cell.length_b   1.000
_cell.length_c   1.000
_cell.angle_alpha   90.00
_cell.angle_beta   90.00
_cell.angle_gamma   90.00
#
_symmetry.space_group_name_H-M   'P 1'
#
loop_
_entity.id
_entity.type
_entity.pdbx_description
1 polymer ?
#
loop_
_entity_poly.entity_id
_entity_poly.type
_entity_poly.pdbx_seq_one_letter_code
_entity_poly.pdbx_strand_id
1 'polypeptide(L)'
;MVACVAFLFMPSLLSAEEVSVLELSRKVADKGTVYVDMGDYKGSVYLQGLVELSLASGDDELMKMTKSLLDDFVSGKRKGRGNFISYFYGGTSVAQMYYRGFDEYASVAKKAADLMWTGQKRNPDGHMVPPWDYIDDKNPVFVDVLLAATPLYLYQGLKENRQDYVDYSVWMLTDVLGILADRSTGLYHQARGVKNLGKGEISQDCWSRGNGWASLAYASLLHDLPSSHPQYRAVRNMARSFFKAVVKHQDADGLWHQEMTMHDSFVEISGSALLLYGLGAAIEAGVLPHSYDKAFRKGLSGIMTYISERGDVGNTCWSCLAEGDCSKKAYASHIYYMNEPHGFGAVLLAFSQALRNGVTSIEAELGCRIATPACHVKFASERNGDIAWENDLGSFRNGGLGRSGVVDGKMVTGPGPEVGYNVYEDGPEELEFEISYQPYKVGKDVICHRKRIRMLLGTAFYQVTETVETESGSSVQLGVGLTDFGAAKVTADKERGLMALQEAIEHHGEMGCAVFADPSRVSGTMSVDGDHFLILDMQSGATVTYYVGAAWEKDVRWTVFNKKWPKTVSRQSWNKLDDFYNKR
;
A
#
# COMPACT_ATOMS: atom_id res chain seq x y z
N MET A 1 24.71 -6.54 51.06
CA MET A 1 23.36 -7.05 50.70
C MET A 1 22.66 -5.96 49.91
N VAL A 2 22.78 -5.98 48.60
CA VAL A 2 22.17 -5.01 47.67
C VAL A 2 20.96 -5.72 47.09
N ALA A 3 19.78 -5.22 47.36
CA ALA A 3 18.52 -5.75 46.85
C ALA A 3 18.33 -5.27 45.39
N CYS A 4 18.41 -6.20 44.43
CA CYS A 4 17.96 -5.99 43.08
C CYS A 4 16.42 -5.94 43.08
N VAL A 5 15.84 -4.76 42.85
CA VAL A 5 14.42 -4.62 42.51
C VAL A 5 14.29 -4.89 41.02
N ALA A 6 13.80 -6.08 40.69
CA ALA A 6 13.39 -6.39 39.33
C ALA A 6 12.07 -5.66 39.06
N PHE A 7 12.10 -4.63 38.21
CA PHE A 7 10.90 -4.09 37.61
C PHE A 7 10.39 -5.12 36.58
N LEU A 8 9.36 -5.82 36.94
CA LEU A 8 8.53 -6.57 36.00
C LEU A 8 7.77 -5.53 35.15
N PHE A 9 8.21 -5.35 33.91
CA PHE A 9 7.38 -4.78 32.87
C PHE A 9 6.19 -5.73 32.69
N MET A 10 5.03 -5.38 33.23
CA MET A 10 3.77 -5.93 32.77
C MET A 10 3.50 -5.25 31.39
N PRO A 11 3.38 -6.01 30.29
CA PRO A 11 2.78 -5.45 29.09
C PRO A 11 1.38 -4.98 29.49
N SER A 12 1.02 -3.75 29.15
CA SER A 12 -0.36 -3.30 29.23
C SER A 12 -1.20 -4.29 28.44
N LEU A 13 -2.05 -5.05 29.14
CA LEU A 13 -3.12 -5.83 28.52
C LEU A 13 -4.10 -4.81 27.93
N LEU A 14 -3.83 -4.38 26.70
CA LEU A 14 -4.85 -3.78 25.86
C LEU A 14 -5.88 -4.89 25.68
N SER A 15 -7.06 -4.71 26.24
CA SER A 15 -8.17 -5.66 26.12
C SER A 15 -8.80 -5.42 24.75
N ALA A 16 -9.04 -6.50 23.99
CA ALA A 16 -9.88 -6.42 22.81
C ALA A 16 -11.20 -5.75 23.17
N GLU A 17 -11.56 -4.71 22.43
CA GLU A 17 -12.79 -3.98 22.60
C GLU A 17 -13.83 -4.40 21.57
N GLU A 18 -15.11 -4.22 21.88
CA GLU A 18 -16.18 -4.46 20.91
C GLU A 18 -16.25 -3.29 19.93
N VAL A 19 -15.75 -3.53 18.71
CA VAL A 19 -15.64 -2.54 17.64
C VAL A 19 -16.88 -2.58 16.75
N SER A 20 -17.57 -1.45 16.60
CA SER A 20 -18.68 -1.30 15.65
C SER A 20 -18.17 -1.35 14.21
N VAL A 21 -18.67 -2.30 13.42
CA VAL A 21 -18.32 -2.45 11.99
C VAL A 21 -18.71 -1.20 11.22
N LEU A 22 -19.91 -0.66 11.43
CA LEU A 22 -20.39 0.52 10.71
C LEU A 22 -19.59 1.78 11.04
N GLU A 23 -19.31 2.03 12.32
CA GLU A 23 -18.54 3.21 12.73
C GLU A 23 -17.10 3.17 12.19
N LEU A 24 -16.45 2.02 12.27
CA LEU A 24 -15.12 1.85 11.67
C LEU A 24 -15.17 2.00 10.15
N SER A 25 -16.21 1.46 9.49
CA SER A 25 -16.40 1.62 8.05
C SER A 25 -16.52 3.08 7.62
N ARG A 26 -17.23 3.93 8.38
CA ARG A 26 -17.31 5.37 8.10
C ARG A 26 -15.93 6.02 8.15
N LYS A 27 -15.14 5.71 9.18
CA LYS A 27 -13.77 6.24 9.31
C LYS A 27 -12.87 5.80 8.15
N VAL A 28 -12.95 4.53 7.73
CA VAL A 28 -12.22 4.00 6.57
C VAL A 28 -12.70 4.67 5.28
N ALA A 29 -14.01 4.90 5.14
CA ALA A 29 -14.57 5.60 3.99
C ALA A 29 -14.08 7.04 3.92
N ASP A 30 -14.17 7.79 5.01
CA ASP A 30 -13.68 9.17 5.07
C ASP A 30 -12.18 9.26 4.73
N LYS A 31 -11.38 8.36 5.30
CA LYS A 31 -9.95 8.29 5.03
C LYS A 31 -9.66 7.98 3.56
N GLY A 32 -10.41 7.06 2.97
CA GLY A 32 -10.28 6.69 1.56
C GLY A 32 -10.51 7.86 0.60
N THR A 33 -11.37 8.84 0.94
CA THR A 33 -11.55 10.04 0.11
C THR A 33 -10.27 10.88 -0.04
N VAL A 34 -9.36 10.77 0.94
CA VAL A 34 -8.08 11.51 0.96
C VAL A 34 -7.01 10.80 0.13
N TYR A 35 -6.97 9.45 0.19
CA TYR A 35 -5.87 8.67 -0.38
C TYR A 35 -6.18 8.06 -1.74
N VAL A 36 -7.47 7.84 -2.06
CA VAL A 36 -7.88 7.16 -3.29
C VAL A 36 -8.17 8.17 -4.40
N ASP A 37 -7.52 8.01 -5.54
CA ASP A 37 -7.91 8.72 -6.76
C ASP A 37 -9.13 8.03 -7.39
N MET A 38 -10.27 8.67 -7.32
CA MET A 38 -11.54 8.16 -7.85
C MET A 38 -11.54 7.94 -9.37
N GLY A 39 -10.60 8.55 -10.08
CA GLY A 39 -10.44 8.39 -11.53
C GLY A 39 -9.59 7.19 -11.94
N ASP A 40 -8.92 6.52 -11.01
CA ASP A 40 -8.10 5.33 -11.24
C ASP A 40 -8.91 4.03 -11.02
N TYR A 41 -8.39 2.88 -11.45
CA TYR A 41 -9.02 1.57 -11.18
C TYR A 41 -9.18 1.26 -9.68
N LYS A 42 -8.25 1.74 -8.83
CA LYS A 42 -8.35 1.64 -7.37
C LYS A 42 -9.56 2.43 -6.85
N GLY A 43 -9.84 3.59 -7.47
CA GLY A 43 -11.05 4.36 -7.23
C GLY A 43 -12.32 3.60 -7.61
N SER A 44 -12.30 2.82 -8.69
CA SER A 44 -13.43 1.97 -9.06
C SER A 44 -13.74 0.89 -8.00
N VAL A 45 -12.70 0.29 -7.39
CA VAL A 45 -12.87 -0.68 -6.29
C VAL A 45 -13.39 0.01 -5.03
N TYR A 46 -12.86 1.19 -4.72
CA TYR A 46 -13.30 1.97 -3.57
C TYR A 46 -14.77 2.41 -3.71
N LEU A 47 -15.16 2.91 -4.88
CA LEU A 47 -16.54 3.27 -5.17
C LEU A 47 -17.48 2.06 -5.08
N GLN A 48 -17.05 0.88 -5.53
CA GLN A 48 -17.82 -0.36 -5.37
C GLN A 48 -17.98 -0.71 -3.87
N GLY A 49 -16.91 -0.57 -3.08
CA GLY A 49 -16.98 -0.75 -1.63
C GLY A 49 -17.96 0.21 -0.96
N LEU A 50 -17.98 1.49 -1.37
CA LEU A 50 -18.95 2.48 -0.88
C LEU A 50 -20.38 2.13 -1.27
N VAL A 51 -20.63 1.69 -2.52
CA VAL A 51 -21.97 1.27 -2.97
C VAL A 51 -22.46 0.09 -2.14
N GLU A 52 -21.66 -0.98 -1.99
CA GLU A 52 -22.01 -2.14 -1.19
C GLU A 52 -22.25 -1.78 0.29
N LEU A 53 -21.40 -0.97 0.85
CA LEU A 53 -21.52 -0.53 2.25
C LEU A 53 -22.78 0.31 2.47
N SER A 54 -23.05 1.27 1.58
CA SER A 54 -24.24 2.12 1.67
C SER A 54 -25.53 1.31 1.59
N LEU A 55 -25.57 0.33 0.67
CA LEU A 55 -26.72 -0.56 0.51
C LEU A 55 -26.90 -1.53 1.69
N ALA A 56 -25.80 -2.08 2.21
CA ALA A 56 -25.84 -3.04 3.33
C ALA A 56 -26.18 -2.38 4.66
N SER A 57 -25.70 -1.16 4.89
CA SER A 57 -25.93 -0.43 6.14
C SER A 57 -27.25 0.33 6.19
N GLY A 58 -27.76 0.75 5.01
CA GLY A 58 -28.88 1.71 4.94
C GLY A 58 -28.53 3.10 5.48
N ASP A 59 -27.25 3.44 5.51
CA ASP A 59 -26.75 4.71 6.06
C ASP A 59 -26.89 5.84 5.04
N ASP A 60 -27.68 6.86 5.37
CA ASP A 60 -27.98 7.99 4.50
C ASP A 60 -26.76 8.86 4.18
N GLU A 61 -25.83 9.04 5.13
CA GLU A 61 -24.63 9.86 4.91
C GLU A 61 -23.64 9.13 4.02
N LEU A 62 -23.44 7.82 4.19
CA LEU A 62 -22.63 7.01 3.29
C LEU A 62 -23.24 6.99 1.88
N MET A 63 -24.57 6.85 1.76
CA MET A 63 -25.26 6.89 0.47
C MET A 63 -25.09 8.26 -0.20
N LYS A 64 -25.21 9.34 0.54
CA LYS A 64 -25.00 10.71 0.05
C LYS A 64 -23.56 10.93 -0.43
N MET A 65 -22.55 10.46 0.34
CA MET A 65 -21.15 10.48 -0.07
C MET A 65 -20.95 9.70 -1.38
N THR A 66 -21.46 8.48 -1.44
CA THR A 66 -21.35 7.59 -2.60
C THR A 66 -21.94 8.25 -3.85
N LYS A 67 -23.15 8.77 -3.74
CA LYS A 67 -23.81 9.49 -4.85
C LYS A 67 -23.03 10.72 -5.29
N SER A 68 -22.56 11.54 -4.37
CA SER A 68 -21.76 12.72 -4.69
C SER A 68 -20.50 12.39 -5.51
N LEU A 69 -19.81 11.29 -5.17
CA LEU A 69 -18.62 10.84 -5.91
C LEU A 69 -18.96 10.27 -7.30
N LEU A 70 -20.08 9.57 -7.43
CA LEU A 70 -20.53 9.00 -8.70
C LEU A 70 -21.14 10.05 -9.63
N ASP A 71 -21.81 11.07 -9.10
CA ASP A 71 -22.39 12.19 -9.86
C ASP A 71 -21.34 12.98 -10.63
N ASP A 72 -20.08 13.00 -10.16
CA ASP A 72 -18.96 13.57 -10.90
C ASP A 72 -18.71 12.86 -12.24
N PHE A 73 -18.99 11.54 -12.35
CA PHE A 73 -18.92 10.80 -13.61
C PHE A 73 -20.14 11.07 -14.49
N VAL A 74 -21.33 11.15 -13.89
CA VAL A 74 -22.59 11.46 -14.61
C VAL A 74 -22.54 12.84 -15.24
N SER A 75 -22.07 13.83 -14.49
CA SER A 75 -21.94 15.22 -14.97
C SER A 75 -20.76 15.43 -15.93
N GLY A 76 -19.86 14.44 -16.07
CA GLY A 76 -18.63 14.57 -16.84
C GLY A 76 -17.55 15.45 -16.19
N LYS A 77 -17.75 15.89 -14.96
CA LYS A 77 -16.74 16.62 -14.16
C LYS A 77 -15.51 15.74 -13.89
N ARG A 78 -15.72 14.44 -13.73
CA ARG A 78 -14.65 13.44 -13.56
C ARG A 78 -14.61 12.55 -14.79
N LYS A 79 -13.38 12.38 -15.34
CA LYS A 79 -13.07 11.34 -16.32
C LYS A 79 -12.13 10.36 -15.65
N GLY A 80 -12.51 9.09 -15.64
CA GLY A 80 -11.61 8.05 -15.17
C GLY A 80 -10.50 7.75 -16.17
N ARG A 81 -9.54 6.97 -15.74
CA ARG A 81 -8.43 6.46 -16.53
C ARG A 81 -8.15 5.01 -16.14
N GLY A 82 -7.34 4.32 -16.90
CA GLY A 82 -6.91 2.97 -16.57
C GLY A 82 -7.03 2.00 -17.73
N ASN A 83 -6.90 0.73 -17.42
CA ASN A 83 -6.72 -0.35 -18.40
C ASN A 83 -8.03 -0.87 -18.99
N PHE A 84 -9.16 -0.53 -18.37
CA PHE A 84 -10.48 -0.93 -18.84
C PHE A 84 -11.34 0.30 -19.11
N ILE A 85 -12.05 0.27 -20.24
CA ILE A 85 -12.84 1.40 -20.73
C ILE A 85 -13.95 1.79 -19.75
N SER A 86 -14.51 0.84 -19.02
CA SER A 86 -15.54 1.12 -18.01
C SER A 86 -15.07 2.09 -16.92
N TYR A 87 -13.80 2.08 -16.56
CA TYR A 87 -13.26 2.97 -15.54
C TYR A 87 -13.37 4.46 -15.91
N PHE A 88 -13.37 4.78 -17.20
CA PHE A 88 -13.58 6.16 -17.68
C PHE A 88 -14.95 6.71 -17.28
N TYR A 89 -15.88 5.86 -16.89
CA TYR A 89 -17.28 6.16 -16.62
C TYR A 89 -17.77 5.69 -15.25
N GLY A 90 -16.86 5.47 -14.28
CA GLY A 90 -17.18 5.02 -12.93
C GLY A 90 -17.29 3.50 -12.74
N GLY A 91 -16.95 2.72 -13.79
CA GLY A 91 -16.77 1.27 -13.68
C GLY A 91 -18.03 0.50 -13.28
N THR A 92 -17.82 -0.53 -12.47
CA THR A 92 -18.91 -1.41 -11.96
C THR A 92 -19.90 -0.66 -11.08
N SER A 93 -19.46 0.38 -10.34
CA SER A 93 -20.29 1.06 -9.34
C SER A 93 -21.52 1.74 -9.94
N VAL A 94 -21.38 2.39 -11.10
CA VAL A 94 -22.52 3.02 -11.78
C VAL A 94 -23.50 1.99 -12.34
N ALA A 95 -23.00 0.85 -12.84
CA ALA A 95 -23.85 -0.24 -13.33
C ALA A 95 -24.62 -0.90 -12.17
N GLN A 96 -23.97 -1.07 -11.03
CA GLN A 96 -24.60 -1.61 -9.83
C GLN A 96 -25.67 -0.67 -9.28
N MET A 97 -25.39 0.63 -9.15
CA MET A 97 -26.39 1.62 -8.73
C MET A 97 -27.60 1.63 -9.67
N TYR A 98 -27.37 1.62 -10.98
CA TYR A 98 -28.44 1.52 -11.96
C TYR A 98 -29.26 0.22 -11.82
N TYR A 99 -28.59 -0.91 -11.62
CA TYR A 99 -29.25 -2.19 -11.35
C TYR A 99 -30.12 -2.14 -10.08
N ARG A 100 -29.63 -1.50 -9.03
CA ARG A 100 -30.34 -1.34 -7.75
C ARG A 100 -31.48 -0.29 -7.79
N GLY A 101 -31.77 0.31 -8.94
CA GLY A 101 -32.92 1.19 -9.12
C GLY A 101 -32.63 2.69 -9.10
N PHE A 102 -31.36 3.09 -9.07
CA PHE A 102 -30.96 4.49 -9.19
C PHE A 102 -30.82 4.87 -10.67
N ASP A 103 -31.95 5.19 -11.31
CA ASP A 103 -32.06 5.37 -12.77
C ASP A 103 -31.30 6.61 -13.28
N GLU A 104 -30.89 7.53 -12.41
CA GLU A 104 -30.00 8.65 -12.73
C GLU A 104 -28.64 8.20 -13.29
N TYR A 105 -28.20 6.98 -12.98
CA TYR A 105 -26.94 6.39 -13.48
C TYR A 105 -27.09 5.65 -14.81
N ALA A 106 -28.31 5.51 -15.36
CA ALA A 106 -28.60 4.71 -16.57
C ALA A 106 -27.70 5.08 -17.76
N SER A 107 -27.61 6.38 -18.07
CA SER A 107 -26.84 6.86 -19.23
C SER A 107 -25.37 6.51 -19.16
N VAL A 108 -24.73 6.74 -18.00
CA VAL A 108 -23.29 6.49 -17.81
C VAL A 108 -22.99 5.00 -17.69
N ALA A 109 -23.86 4.22 -17.05
CA ALA A 109 -23.72 2.77 -16.92
C ALA A 109 -23.81 2.05 -18.29
N LYS A 110 -24.81 2.38 -19.11
CA LYS A 110 -24.92 1.87 -20.48
C LYS A 110 -23.70 2.22 -21.31
N LYS A 111 -23.26 3.48 -21.26
CA LYS A 111 -22.10 3.94 -21.98
C LYS A 111 -20.82 3.19 -21.54
N ALA A 112 -20.61 2.96 -20.23
CA ALA A 112 -19.48 2.21 -19.72
C ALA A 112 -19.45 0.77 -20.28
N ALA A 113 -20.58 0.07 -20.22
CA ALA A 113 -20.68 -1.31 -20.68
C ALA A 113 -20.56 -1.43 -22.21
N ASP A 114 -21.28 -0.62 -22.98
CA ASP A 114 -21.30 -0.70 -24.44
C ASP A 114 -19.96 -0.32 -25.08
N LEU A 115 -19.30 0.73 -24.56
CA LEU A 115 -17.98 1.12 -25.05
C LEU A 115 -16.91 0.08 -24.66
N MET A 116 -16.99 -0.50 -23.48
CA MET A 116 -16.07 -1.58 -23.10
C MET A 116 -16.36 -2.85 -23.92
N TRP A 117 -17.63 -3.15 -24.21
CA TRP A 117 -18.00 -4.31 -25.04
C TRP A 117 -17.39 -4.26 -26.42
N THR A 118 -17.45 -3.09 -27.07
CA THR A 118 -17.01 -2.89 -28.46
C THR A 118 -15.56 -2.49 -28.59
N GLY A 119 -15.00 -1.77 -27.63
CA GLY A 119 -13.70 -1.13 -27.72
C GLY A 119 -12.59 -1.77 -26.89
N GLN A 120 -12.92 -2.60 -25.88
CA GLN A 120 -11.88 -3.24 -25.07
C GLN A 120 -11.15 -4.31 -25.89
N LYS A 121 -9.80 -4.27 -25.83
CA LYS A 121 -8.95 -5.30 -26.44
C LYS A 121 -9.36 -6.68 -25.92
N ARG A 122 -9.38 -7.66 -26.82
CA ARG A 122 -9.63 -9.08 -26.51
C ARG A 122 -8.49 -9.93 -27.02
N ASN A 123 -8.22 -11.02 -26.34
CA ASN A 123 -7.36 -12.08 -26.86
C ASN A 123 -8.12 -12.94 -27.90
N PRO A 124 -7.46 -13.88 -28.62
CA PRO A 124 -8.09 -14.73 -29.61
C PRO A 124 -9.25 -15.59 -29.09
N ASP A 125 -9.25 -15.97 -27.81
CA ASP A 125 -10.33 -16.75 -27.17
C ASP A 125 -11.51 -15.87 -26.77
N GLY A 126 -11.39 -14.55 -26.85
CA GLY A 126 -12.46 -13.60 -26.55
C GLY A 126 -12.40 -12.96 -25.15
N HIS A 127 -11.42 -13.32 -24.31
CA HIS A 127 -11.24 -12.66 -23.01
C HIS A 127 -10.82 -11.21 -23.19
N MET A 128 -11.41 -10.33 -22.44
CA MET A 128 -10.93 -8.95 -22.34
C MET A 128 -9.55 -8.93 -21.69
N VAL A 129 -8.67 -8.10 -22.24
CA VAL A 129 -7.31 -7.94 -21.74
C VAL A 129 -6.97 -6.46 -21.62
N PRO A 130 -6.13 -6.08 -20.65
CA PRO A 130 -5.62 -4.73 -20.55
C PRO A 130 -4.66 -4.45 -21.73
N PRO A 131 -4.51 -3.18 -22.15
CA PRO A 131 -3.61 -2.78 -23.24
C PRO A 131 -2.15 -2.60 -22.78
N TRP A 132 -1.62 -3.56 -22.02
CA TRP A 132 -0.27 -3.43 -21.45
C TRP A 132 0.84 -3.85 -22.42
N ASP A 133 1.98 -3.16 -22.38
CA ASP A 133 3.12 -3.41 -23.26
C ASP A 133 3.94 -4.66 -22.89
N TYR A 134 3.78 -5.17 -21.67
CA TYR A 134 4.48 -6.39 -21.21
C TYR A 134 3.73 -7.69 -21.52
N ILE A 135 2.70 -7.62 -22.34
CA ILE A 135 2.01 -8.79 -22.88
C ILE A 135 2.76 -9.24 -24.14
N ASP A 136 3.41 -10.40 -24.09
CA ASP A 136 4.16 -10.97 -25.23
C ASP A 136 3.47 -12.18 -25.86
N ASP A 137 2.40 -12.68 -25.28
CA ASP A 137 1.62 -13.79 -25.80
C ASP A 137 0.49 -13.30 -26.73
N LYS A 138 0.15 -14.15 -27.70
CA LYS A 138 -1.03 -13.92 -28.53
C LYS A 138 -2.34 -14.16 -27.77
N ASN A 139 -2.29 -14.90 -26.66
CA ASN A 139 -3.47 -15.30 -25.87
C ASN A 139 -3.28 -15.09 -24.35
N PRO A 140 -2.98 -13.86 -23.92
CA PRO A 140 -2.78 -13.56 -22.50
C PRO A 140 -4.09 -13.66 -21.73
N VAL A 141 -4.01 -14.12 -20.47
CA VAL A 141 -5.13 -14.19 -19.53
C VAL A 141 -4.68 -13.64 -18.19
N PHE A 142 -5.52 -12.82 -17.53
CA PHE A 142 -5.25 -12.24 -16.22
C PHE A 142 -6.46 -12.40 -15.30
N VAL A 143 -6.23 -12.77 -14.06
CA VAL A 143 -7.29 -12.82 -13.04
C VAL A 143 -7.87 -11.43 -12.76
N ASP A 144 -7.08 -10.40 -12.91
CA ASP A 144 -7.43 -8.99 -12.69
C ASP A 144 -8.61 -8.51 -13.57
N VAL A 145 -8.82 -9.12 -14.73
CA VAL A 145 -9.92 -8.74 -15.60
C VAL A 145 -11.30 -9.03 -14.98
N LEU A 146 -11.37 -9.97 -14.06
CA LEU A 146 -12.61 -10.39 -13.43
C LEU A 146 -13.25 -9.27 -12.61
N LEU A 147 -12.44 -8.44 -11.96
CA LEU A 147 -12.93 -7.27 -11.22
C LEU A 147 -13.65 -6.25 -12.13
N ALA A 148 -13.15 -6.09 -13.37
CA ALA A 148 -13.67 -5.09 -14.31
C ALA A 148 -14.85 -5.60 -15.13
N ALA A 149 -14.85 -6.88 -15.52
CA ALA A 149 -15.78 -7.44 -16.48
C ALA A 149 -16.96 -8.17 -15.83
N THR A 150 -16.67 -9.04 -14.85
CA THR A 150 -17.71 -9.94 -14.30
C THR A 150 -18.86 -9.17 -13.64
N PRO A 151 -18.67 -8.29 -12.64
CA PRO A 151 -19.80 -7.59 -12.02
C PRO A 151 -20.43 -6.55 -12.95
N LEU A 152 -19.65 -5.88 -13.79
CA LEU A 152 -20.17 -4.89 -14.73
C LEU A 152 -21.23 -5.51 -15.66
N TYR A 153 -20.85 -6.60 -16.35
CA TYR A 153 -21.75 -7.24 -17.32
C TYR A 153 -22.89 -8.00 -16.66
N LEU A 154 -22.69 -8.51 -15.43
CA LEU A 154 -23.78 -9.06 -14.65
C LEU A 154 -24.86 -8.01 -14.40
N TYR A 155 -24.50 -6.90 -13.76
CA TYR A 155 -25.48 -5.86 -13.37
C TYR A 155 -26.12 -5.20 -14.58
N GLN A 156 -25.33 -4.84 -15.58
CA GLN A 156 -25.85 -4.22 -16.79
C GLN A 156 -26.73 -5.19 -17.60
N GLY A 157 -26.33 -6.47 -17.68
CA GLY A 157 -27.11 -7.51 -18.35
C GLY A 157 -28.44 -7.77 -17.69
N LEU A 158 -28.47 -7.88 -16.37
CA LEU A 158 -29.69 -8.08 -15.59
C LEU A 158 -30.66 -6.87 -15.71
N LYS A 159 -30.14 -5.65 -15.61
CA LYS A 159 -30.95 -4.43 -15.67
C LYS A 159 -31.56 -4.19 -17.05
N GLU A 160 -30.81 -4.47 -18.12
CA GLU A 160 -31.21 -4.20 -19.50
C GLU A 160 -31.76 -5.44 -20.23
N ASN A 161 -31.91 -6.58 -19.52
CA ASN A 161 -32.32 -7.86 -20.12
C ASN A 161 -31.41 -8.30 -21.29
N ARG A 162 -30.12 -8.03 -21.17
CA ARG A 162 -29.03 -8.41 -22.09
C ARG A 162 -28.43 -9.75 -21.66
N GLN A 163 -29.06 -10.84 -22.11
CA GLN A 163 -28.58 -12.20 -21.73
C GLN A 163 -27.14 -12.44 -22.19
N ASP A 164 -26.72 -11.90 -23.34
CA ASP A 164 -25.34 -11.97 -23.83
C ASP A 164 -24.32 -11.36 -22.86
N TYR A 165 -24.69 -10.30 -22.13
CA TYR A 165 -23.85 -9.70 -21.09
C TYR A 165 -23.76 -10.62 -19.86
N VAL A 166 -24.88 -11.15 -19.41
CA VAL A 166 -24.93 -12.08 -18.27
C VAL A 166 -24.12 -13.35 -18.59
N ASP A 167 -24.32 -13.94 -19.77
CA ASP A 167 -23.59 -15.13 -20.21
C ASP A 167 -22.10 -14.87 -20.29
N TYR A 168 -21.68 -13.70 -20.80
CA TYR A 168 -20.29 -13.30 -20.87
C TYR A 168 -19.67 -13.10 -19.48
N SER A 169 -20.41 -12.48 -18.55
CA SER A 169 -19.97 -12.33 -17.16
C SER A 169 -19.63 -13.68 -16.51
N VAL A 170 -20.53 -14.66 -16.68
CA VAL A 170 -20.34 -16.02 -16.15
C VAL A 170 -19.21 -16.74 -16.87
N TRP A 171 -19.17 -16.63 -18.20
CA TRP A 171 -18.10 -17.25 -19.00
C TRP A 171 -16.72 -16.69 -18.64
N MET A 172 -16.58 -15.36 -18.52
CA MET A 172 -15.32 -14.74 -18.12
C MET A 172 -14.80 -15.34 -16.80
N LEU A 173 -15.67 -15.43 -15.78
CA LEU A 173 -15.27 -16.03 -14.52
C LEU A 173 -14.86 -17.49 -14.68
N THR A 174 -15.72 -18.31 -15.29
CA THR A 174 -15.51 -19.76 -15.30
C THR A 174 -14.32 -20.17 -16.17
N ASP A 175 -14.11 -19.50 -17.30
CA ASP A 175 -13.04 -19.82 -18.23
C ASP A 175 -11.67 -19.28 -17.75
N VAL A 176 -11.60 -18.00 -17.34
CA VAL A 176 -10.38 -17.41 -16.79
C VAL A 176 -9.88 -18.21 -15.58
N LEU A 177 -10.78 -18.53 -14.63
CA LEU A 177 -10.40 -19.30 -13.44
C LEU A 177 -10.09 -20.77 -13.78
N GLY A 178 -10.71 -21.32 -14.81
CA GLY A 178 -10.37 -22.65 -15.32
C GLY A 178 -8.94 -22.73 -15.88
N ILE A 179 -8.51 -21.66 -16.58
CA ILE A 179 -7.16 -21.54 -17.13
C ILE A 179 -6.12 -21.32 -16.04
N LEU A 180 -6.41 -20.46 -15.06
CA LEU A 180 -5.47 -20.03 -14.02
C LEU A 180 -5.51 -20.90 -12.74
N ALA A 181 -6.25 -22.02 -12.74
CA ALA A 181 -6.40 -22.86 -11.58
C ALA A 181 -5.11 -23.58 -11.18
N ASP A 182 -4.63 -23.37 -9.96
CA ASP A 182 -3.66 -24.25 -9.31
C ASP A 182 -4.40 -25.43 -8.67
N ARG A 183 -4.34 -26.59 -9.33
CA ARG A 183 -5.00 -27.81 -8.87
C ARG A 183 -4.42 -28.38 -7.57
N SER A 184 -3.20 -28.00 -7.23
CA SER A 184 -2.52 -28.51 -6.01
C SER A 184 -3.00 -27.80 -4.75
N THR A 185 -3.29 -26.51 -4.86
CA THR A 185 -3.73 -25.67 -3.73
C THR A 185 -5.24 -25.41 -3.74
N GLY A 186 -5.88 -25.43 -4.91
CA GLY A 186 -7.26 -25.01 -5.13
C GLY A 186 -7.44 -23.48 -5.23
N LEU A 187 -6.32 -22.76 -5.35
CA LEU A 187 -6.25 -21.31 -5.56
C LEU A 187 -6.02 -20.97 -7.05
N TYR A 188 -5.80 -19.71 -7.36
CA TYR A 188 -5.58 -19.23 -8.72
C TYR A 188 -4.26 -18.49 -8.83
N HIS A 189 -3.59 -18.69 -9.97
CA HIS A 189 -2.46 -17.91 -10.43
C HIS A 189 -2.91 -16.54 -10.96
N GLN A 190 -2.01 -15.55 -11.01
CA GLN A 190 -2.37 -14.22 -11.51
C GLN A 190 -2.56 -14.20 -13.02
N ALA A 191 -1.64 -14.78 -13.78
CA ALA A 191 -1.61 -14.57 -15.22
C ALA A 191 -1.03 -15.71 -16.04
N ARG A 192 -1.40 -15.73 -17.31
CA ARG A 192 -0.77 -16.51 -18.40
C ARG A 192 -0.30 -15.56 -19.49
N GLY A 193 0.87 -15.83 -20.09
CA GLY A 193 1.33 -15.14 -21.29
C GLY A 193 1.90 -13.74 -21.06
N VAL A 194 2.59 -13.51 -19.95
CA VAL A 194 3.35 -12.28 -19.67
C VAL A 194 4.81 -12.40 -20.13
N LYS A 195 5.47 -11.26 -20.39
CA LYS A 195 6.83 -11.21 -20.98
C LYS A 195 7.89 -11.99 -20.23
N ASN A 196 7.80 -12.02 -18.91
CA ASN A 196 8.78 -12.69 -18.04
C ASN A 196 8.62 -14.22 -18.02
N LEU A 197 7.60 -14.74 -18.69
CA LEU A 197 7.32 -16.16 -18.83
C LEU A 197 7.42 -16.59 -20.30
N GLY A 198 7.60 -17.88 -20.53
CA GLY A 198 7.45 -18.46 -21.87
C GLY A 198 6.01 -18.32 -22.41
N LYS A 199 5.85 -18.45 -23.74
CA LYS A 199 4.51 -18.38 -24.37
C LYS A 199 3.60 -19.47 -23.80
N GLY A 200 2.42 -19.06 -23.34
CA GLY A 200 1.43 -19.94 -22.73
C GLY A 200 1.76 -20.38 -21.31
N GLU A 201 2.89 -19.98 -20.77
CA GLU A 201 3.26 -20.28 -19.38
C GLU A 201 2.41 -19.49 -18.41
N ILE A 202 2.15 -20.09 -17.26
CA ILE A 202 1.34 -19.52 -16.17
C ILE A 202 2.28 -19.08 -15.05
N SER A 203 2.02 -17.91 -14.44
CA SER A 203 2.73 -17.45 -13.25
C SER A 203 2.61 -18.48 -12.11
N GLN A 204 3.60 -18.52 -11.22
CA GLN A 204 3.67 -19.57 -10.20
C GLN A 204 3.05 -19.18 -8.85
N ASP A 205 2.56 -17.95 -8.76
CA ASP A 205 2.00 -17.37 -7.56
C ASP A 205 0.66 -17.96 -7.14
N CYS A 206 0.35 -17.78 -5.87
CA CYS A 206 -1.01 -17.75 -5.32
C CYS A 206 -1.20 -16.42 -4.60
N TRP A 207 -1.06 -15.32 -5.35
CA TRP A 207 -1.15 -13.96 -4.82
C TRP A 207 -2.52 -13.66 -4.20
N SER A 208 -2.53 -13.20 -2.95
CA SER A 208 -3.77 -13.03 -2.17
C SER A 208 -4.75 -12.04 -2.81
N ARG A 209 -4.30 -10.88 -3.29
CA ARG A 209 -5.19 -9.93 -3.97
C ARG A 209 -5.65 -10.43 -5.34
N GLY A 210 -4.85 -11.21 -6.07
CA GLY A 210 -5.29 -11.88 -7.31
C GLY A 210 -6.42 -12.85 -7.02
N ASN A 211 -6.30 -13.69 -6.00
CA ASN A 211 -7.38 -14.54 -5.50
C ASN A 211 -8.55 -13.71 -4.93
N GLY A 212 -8.27 -12.52 -4.39
CA GLY A 212 -9.26 -11.53 -3.98
C GLY A 212 -10.11 -11.01 -5.14
N TRP A 213 -9.54 -10.81 -6.34
CA TRP A 213 -10.31 -10.42 -7.54
C TRP A 213 -11.27 -11.53 -7.98
N ALA A 214 -10.82 -12.78 -7.92
CA ALA A 214 -11.70 -13.93 -8.14
C ALA A 214 -12.83 -13.97 -7.09
N SER A 215 -12.49 -13.72 -5.83
CA SER A 215 -13.43 -13.68 -4.71
C SER A 215 -14.52 -12.62 -4.90
N LEU A 216 -14.15 -11.40 -5.32
CA LEU A 216 -15.08 -10.31 -5.63
C LEU A 216 -16.04 -10.69 -6.78
N ALA A 217 -15.50 -11.29 -7.84
CA ALA A 217 -16.30 -11.74 -8.96
C ALA A 217 -17.28 -12.87 -8.57
N TYR A 218 -16.85 -13.82 -7.76
CA TYR A 218 -17.74 -14.81 -7.17
C TYR A 218 -18.84 -14.17 -6.33
N ALA A 219 -18.50 -13.23 -5.45
CA ALA A 219 -19.48 -12.56 -4.59
C ALA A 219 -20.60 -11.92 -5.42
N SER A 220 -20.26 -11.19 -6.48
CA SER A 220 -21.26 -10.57 -7.38
C SER A 220 -22.20 -11.61 -8.00
N LEU A 221 -21.67 -12.74 -8.48
CA LEU A 221 -22.49 -13.81 -9.04
C LEU A 221 -23.30 -14.56 -7.97
N LEU A 222 -22.75 -14.74 -6.78
CA LEU A 222 -23.49 -15.41 -5.70
C LEU A 222 -24.66 -14.58 -5.18
N HIS A 223 -24.54 -13.27 -5.21
CA HIS A 223 -25.61 -12.36 -4.80
C HIS A 223 -26.73 -12.27 -5.84
N ASP A 224 -26.38 -12.13 -7.12
CA ASP A 224 -27.35 -11.62 -8.12
C ASP A 224 -27.56 -12.53 -9.34
N LEU A 225 -26.73 -13.57 -9.57
CA LEU A 225 -26.97 -14.47 -10.70
C LEU A 225 -28.29 -15.24 -10.51
N PRO A 226 -29.26 -15.14 -11.45
CA PRO A 226 -30.52 -15.84 -11.35
C PRO A 226 -30.33 -17.36 -11.28
N SER A 227 -31.10 -18.03 -10.43
CA SER A 227 -31.07 -19.49 -10.29
C SER A 227 -31.49 -20.24 -11.57
N SER A 228 -32.18 -19.54 -12.49
CA SER A 228 -32.55 -20.03 -13.83
C SER A 228 -31.38 -20.05 -14.82
N HIS A 229 -30.27 -19.40 -14.52
CA HIS A 229 -29.10 -19.37 -15.42
C HIS A 229 -28.52 -20.79 -15.58
N PRO A 230 -28.21 -21.25 -16.82
CA PRO A 230 -27.74 -22.63 -17.05
C PRO A 230 -26.51 -23.03 -16.23
N GLN A 231 -25.59 -22.07 -15.99
CA GLN A 231 -24.35 -22.31 -15.23
C GLN A 231 -24.47 -21.98 -13.74
N TYR A 232 -25.63 -21.62 -13.21
CA TYR A 232 -25.81 -21.26 -11.81
C TYR A 232 -25.20 -22.29 -10.84
N ARG A 233 -25.50 -23.59 -11.07
CA ARG A 233 -24.95 -24.68 -10.21
C ARG A 233 -23.45 -24.83 -10.37
N ALA A 234 -22.91 -24.65 -11.58
CA ALA A 234 -21.48 -24.76 -11.83
C ALA A 234 -20.70 -23.65 -11.09
N VAL A 235 -21.14 -22.39 -11.18
CA VAL A 235 -20.56 -21.26 -10.45
C VAL A 235 -20.56 -21.51 -8.94
N ARG A 236 -21.67 -21.97 -8.37
CA ARG A 236 -21.78 -22.29 -6.93
C ARG A 236 -20.83 -23.43 -6.50
N ASN A 237 -20.64 -24.43 -7.35
CA ASN A 237 -19.72 -25.54 -7.07
C ASN A 237 -18.26 -25.08 -7.12
N MET A 238 -17.91 -24.27 -8.13
CA MET A 238 -16.58 -23.66 -8.22
C MET A 238 -16.30 -22.77 -7.00
N ALA A 239 -17.22 -21.89 -6.64
CA ALA A 239 -17.12 -21.05 -5.44
C ALA A 239 -16.94 -21.87 -4.18
N ARG A 240 -17.72 -22.96 -4.01
CA ARG A 240 -17.58 -23.87 -2.85
C ARG A 240 -16.17 -24.46 -2.76
N SER A 241 -15.62 -24.92 -3.86
CA SER A 241 -14.28 -25.52 -3.90
C SER A 241 -13.22 -24.48 -3.58
N PHE A 242 -13.32 -23.30 -4.19
CA PHE A 242 -12.40 -22.19 -4.00
C PHE A 242 -12.40 -21.70 -2.53
N PHE A 243 -13.55 -21.37 -1.95
CA PHE A 243 -13.58 -20.84 -0.58
C PHE A 243 -13.21 -21.89 0.47
N LYS A 244 -13.40 -23.19 0.21
CA LYS A 244 -12.80 -24.23 1.04
C LYS A 244 -11.28 -24.21 1.01
N ALA A 245 -10.69 -23.99 -0.16
CA ALA A 245 -9.24 -23.84 -0.29
C ALA A 245 -8.76 -22.54 0.37
N VAL A 246 -9.44 -21.43 0.16
CA VAL A 246 -9.15 -20.15 0.82
C VAL A 246 -9.06 -20.31 2.33
N VAL A 247 -10.09 -20.91 2.99
CA VAL A 247 -10.08 -21.10 4.45
C VAL A 247 -8.96 -22.03 4.90
N LYS A 248 -8.56 -23.02 4.08
CA LYS A 248 -7.43 -23.90 4.40
C LYS A 248 -6.09 -23.15 4.49
N HIS A 249 -5.95 -22.06 3.75
CA HIS A 249 -4.75 -21.22 3.74
C HIS A 249 -4.85 -20.01 4.67
N GLN A 250 -5.91 -19.90 5.46
CA GLN A 250 -6.06 -18.86 6.48
C GLN A 250 -5.08 -19.12 7.64
N ASP A 251 -4.35 -18.09 8.05
CA ASP A 251 -3.37 -18.19 9.12
C ASP A 251 -3.98 -18.25 10.53
N ALA A 252 -3.12 -18.27 11.55
CA ALA A 252 -3.53 -18.30 12.94
C ALA A 252 -4.28 -17.03 13.37
N ASP A 253 -4.12 -15.92 12.68
CA ASP A 253 -4.75 -14.63 12.96
C ASP A 253 -6.01 -14.39 12.11
N GLY A 254 -6.34 -15.32 11.25
CA GLY A 254 -7.53 -15.27 10.40
C GLY A 254 -7.31 -14.54 9.08
N LEU A 255 -6.06 -14.33 8.66
CA LEU A 255 -5.68 -13.55 7.50
C LEU A 255 -4.94 -14.40 6.45
N TRP A 256 -4.62 -13.77 5.34
CA TRP A 256 -3.86 -14.38 4.26
C TRP A 256 -2.62 -13.55 3.95
N HIS A 257 -1.55 -14.28 3.67
CA HIS A 257 -0.27 -13.72 3.33
C HIS A 257 -0.24 -13.23 1.88
N GLN A 258 0.72 -12.38 1.52
CA GLN A 258 0.90 -11.84 0.16
C GLN A 258 0.94 -12.97 -0.88
N GLU A 259 1.75 -14.00 -0.65
CA GLU A 259 1.71 -15.28 -1.35
C GLU A 259 1.06 -16.31 -0.40
N MET A 260 -0.20 -16.69 -0.70
CA MET A 260 -1.06 -17.44 0.24
C MET A 260 -0.49 -18.78 0.68
N THR A 261 0.45 -19.36 -0.07
CA THR A 261 1.09 -20.64 0.24
C THR A 261 2.45 -20.50 0.94
N MET A 262 2.91 -19.24 1.17
CA MET A 262 4.18 -18.91 1.82
C MET A 262 3.93 -18.05 3.06
N HIS A 263 3.83 -18.70 4.22
CA HIS A 263 3.55 -18.04 5.50
C HIS A 263 4.70 -17.17 6.05
N ASP A 264 5.83 -17.14 5.39
CA ASP A 264 6.96 -16.24 5.64
C ASP A 264 6.86 -14.92 4.85
N SER A 265 5.89 -14.80 3.92
CA SER A 265 5.54 -13.52 3.32
C SER A 265 4.67 -12.69 4.29
N PHE A 266 4.59 -11.38 4.07
CA PHE A 266 3.79 -10.51 4.94
C PHE A 266 2.28 -10.79 4.81
N VAL A 267 1.52 -10.50 5.88
CA VAL A 267 0.05 -10.52 5.87
C VAL A 267 -0.43 -9.36 4.98
N GLU A 268 -1.28 -9.66 4.00
CA GLU A 268 -1.74 -8.69 3.00
C GLU A 268 -3.22 -8.35 3.20
N ILE A 269 -3.50 -7.09 3.49
CA ILE A 269 -4.84 -6.68 3.96
C ILE A 269 -5.84 -6.53 2.81
N SER A 270 -5.46 -6.04 1.63
CA SER A 270 -6.42 -5.89 0.53
C SER A 270 -6.91 -7.25 0.01
N GLY A 271 -6.01 -8.22 -0.15
CA GLY A 271 -6.38 -9.59 -0.51
C GLY A 271 -7.21 -10.26 0.58
N SER A 272 -6.78 -10.15 1.84
CA SER A 272 -7.52 -10.69 2.98
C SER A 272 -8.96 -10.15 3.03
N ALA A 273 -9.14 -8.85 2.87
CA ALA A 273 -10.46 -8.22 2.88
C ALA A 273 -11.34 -8.66 1.70
N LEU A 274 -10.77 -8.74 0.48
CA LEU A 274 -11.50 -9.25 -0.69
C LEU A 274 -11.88 -10.74 -0.54
N LEU A 275 -11.00 -11.55 0.04
CA LEU A 275 -11.30 -12.96 0.32
C LEU A 275 -12.41 -13.09 1.36
N LEU A 276 -12.43 -12.23 2.39
CA LEU A 276 -13.52 -12.17 3.36
C LEU A 276 -14.84 -11.74 2.72
N TYR A 277 -14.83 -10.76 1.82
CA TYR A 277 -16.02 -10.35 1.09
C TYR A 277 -16.69 -11.55 0.39
N GLY A 278 -15.95 -12.30 -0.40
CA GLY A 278 -16.53 -13.46 -1.09
C GLY A 278 -16.82 -14.65 -0.17
N LEU A 279 -16.02 -14.88 0.89
CA LEU A 279 -16.29 -15.93 1.88
C LEU A 279 -17.63 -15.66 2.58
N GLY A 280 -17.87 -14.43 3.02
CA GLY A 280 -19.14 -14.01 3.62
C GLY A 280 -20.32 -14.17 2.64
N ALA A 281 -20.13 -13.79 1.37
CA ALA A 281 -21.14 -13.98 0.32
C ALA A 281 -21.43 -15.47 0.06
N ALA A 282 -20.41 -16.33 0.11
CA ALA A 282 -20.59 -17.78 -0.04
C ALA A 282 -21.38 -18.41 1.14
N ILE A 283 -21.23 -17.86 2.33
CA ILE A 283 -22.01 -18.27 3.52
C ILE A 283 -23.44 -17.77 3.39
N GLU A 284 -23.65 -16.47 3.10
CA GLU A 284 -24.97 -15.84 2.91
C GLU A 284 -25.78 -16.58 1.84
N ALA A 285 -25.16 -16.90 0.72
CA ALA A 285 -25.80 -17.64 -0.38
C ALA A 285 -26.02 -19.14 -0.08
N GLY A 286 -25.62 -19.68 1.08
CA GLY A 286 -25.70 -21.09 1.43
C GLY A 286 -24.83 -22.00 0.55
N VAL A 287 -23.76 -21.46 -0.04
CA VAL A 287 -22.74 -22.23 -0.76
C VAL A 287 -21.82 -22.94 0.22
N LEU A 288 -21.48 -22.26 1.30
CA LEU A 288 -20.79 -22.82 2.46
C LEU A 288 -21.77 -22.91 3.66
N PRO A 289 -21.63 -23.91 4.52
CA PRO A 289 -22.43 -24.00 5.74
C PRO A 289 -21.98 -22.95 6.77
N HIS A 290 -22.87 -22.59 7.70
CA HIS A 290 -22.60 -21.63 8.79
C HIS A 290 -21.43 -21.99 9.70
N SER A 291 -20.92 -23.22 9.65
CA SER A 291 -19.68 -23.59 10.38
C SER A 291 -18.46 -22.77 9.92
N TYR A 292 -18.53 -22.13 8.74
CA TYR A 292 -17.49 -21.21 8.24
C TYR A 292 -17.61 -19.80 8.81
N ASP A 293 -18.70 -19.45 9.53
CA ASP A 293 -18.85 -18.15 10.20
C ASP A 293 -17.69 -17.86 11.16
N LYS A 294 -17.16 -18.90 11.80
CA LYS A 294 -16.00 -18.75 12.68
C LYS A 294 -14.75 -18.26 11.93
N ALA A 295 -14.48 -18.80 10.75
CA ALA A 295 -13.35 -18.36 9.92
C ALA A 295 -13.56 -16.94 9.40
N PHE A 296 -14.78 -16.62 8.99
CA PHE A 296 -15.17 -15.28 8.54
C PHE A 296 -14.99 -14.24 9.64
N ARG A 297 -15.58 -14.46 10.83
CA ARG A 297 -15.46 -13.54 11.98
C ARG A 297 -14.02 -13.37 12.46
N LYS A 298 -13.24 -14.46 12.47
CA LYS A 298 -11.83 -14.43 12.80
C LYS A 298 -11.05 -13.54 11.83
N GLY A 299 -11.31 -13.64 10.54
CA GLY A 299 -10.68 -12.79 9.53
C GLY A 299 -11.08 -11.32 9.67
N LEU A 300 -12.36 -11.03 10.00
CA LEU A 300 -12.81 -9.66 10.27
C LEU A 300 -12.08 -9.06 11.49
N SER A 301 -11.95 -9.81 12.59
CA SER A 301 -11.15 -9.40 13.74
C SER A 301 -9.68 -9.17 13.32
N GLY A 302 -9.13 -10.06 12.51
CA GLY A 302 -7.76 -9.97 12.00
C GLY A 302 -7.51 -8.70 11.19
N ILE A 303 -8.37 -8.35 10.20
CA ILE A 303 -8.17 -7.12 9.42
C ILE A 303 -8.27 -5.87 10.28
N MET A 304 -9.12 -5.87 11.33
CA MET A 304 -9.25 -4.73 12.25
C MET A 304 -7.96 -4.44 13.01
N THR A 305 -7.11 -5.45 13.26
CA THR A 305 -5.78 -5.22 13.88
C THR A 305 -4.83 -4.42 13.00
N TYR A 306 -5.14 -4.30 11.70
CA TYR A 306 -4.41 -3.48 10.72
C TYR A 306 -5.18 -2.21 10.33
N ILE A 307 -6.20 -1.81 11.07
CA ILE A 307 -6.97 -0.58 10.84
C ILE A 307 -6.92 0.28 12.10
N SER A 308 -6.41 1.51 11.99
CA SER A 308 -6.35 2.42 13.13
C SER A 308 -7.74 2.90 13.55
N GLU A 309 -7.84 3.41 14.77
CA GLU A 309 -9.05 4.08 15.26
C GLU A 309 -9.51 5.25 14.39
N ARG A 310 -8.62 5.79 13.56
CA ARG A 310 -8.87 6.89 12.62
C ARG A 310 -9.19 6.40 11.19
N GLY A 311 -9.24 5.08 10.97
CA GLY A 311 -9.54 4.48 9.66
C GLY A 311 -8.35 4.36 8.72
N ASP A 312 -7.11 4.51 9.20
CA ASP A 312 -5.91 4.19 8.40
C ASP A 312 -5.84 2.68 8.19
N VAL A 313 -5.43 2.25 6.99
CA VAL A 313 -5.34 0.82 6.61
C VAL A 313 -3.89 0.45 6.37
N GLY A 314 -3.37 -0.48 7.16
CA GLY A 314 -1.99 -0.97 7.06
C GLY A 314 -1.80 -2.11 6.07
N ASN A 315 -0.56 -2.54 5.91
CA ASN A 315 -0.11 -3.76 5.20
C ASN A 315 -0.82 -4.05 3.87
N THR A 316 -1.01 -3.04 3.04
CA THR A 316 -1.59 -3.20 1.72
C THR A 316 -0.49 -3.27 0.67
N CYS A 317 -0.44 -4.36 -0.07
CA CYS A 317 0.47 -4.58 -1.19
C CYS A 317 0.32 -3.48 -2.25
N TRP A 318 1.42 -2.88 -2.66
CA TRP A 318 1.43 -1.96 -3.78
C TRP A 318 1.05 -2.66 -5.10
N SER A 319 0.99 -1.93 -6.20
CA SER A 319 0.74 -2.53 -7.53
C SER A 319 1.63 -3.74 -7.76
N CYS A 320 1.02 -4.92 -7.85
CA CYS A 320 1.70 -6.19 -8.06
C CYS A 320 1.13 -6.83 -9.33
N LEU A 321 1.96 -6.97 -10.35
CA LEU A 321 1.53 -7.54 -11.63
C LEU A 321 2.71 -8.18 -12.33
N ALA A 322 2.62 -9.51 -12.51
CA ALA A 322 3.69 -10.30 -13.11
C ALA A 322 5.06 -10.01 -12.49
N GLU A 323 5.11 -10.08 -11.16
CA GLU A 323 6.24 -9.61 -10.35
C GLU A 323 7.51 -10.39 -10.65
N GLY A 324 8.61 -9.67 -10.93
CA GLY A 324 9.92 -10.22 -11.15
C GLY A 324 9.95 -11.31 -12.23
N ASP A 325 10.34 -12.53 -11.85
CA ASP A 325 10.32 -13.74 -12.68
C ASP A 325 9.00 -14.51 -12.58
N CYS A 326 7.97 -13.93 -12.02
CA CYS A 326 6.66 -14.53 -11.75
C CYS A 326 6.69 -15.77 -10.81
N SER A 327 7.76 -15.94 -10.06
CA SER A 327 7.87 -17.00 -9.05
C SER A 327 7.13 -16.65 -7.76
N LYS A 328 6.77 -17.65 -6.95
CA LYS A 328 6.23 -17.44 -5.61
C LYS A 328 7.10 -16.53 -4.75
N LYS A 329 8.42 -16.67 -4.86
CA LYS A 329 9.38 -15.86 -4.11
C LYS A 329 9.32 -14.38 -4.51
N ALA A 330 9.18 -14.08 -5.80
CA ALA A 330 9.06 -12.71 -6.28
C ALA A 330 7.81 -12.04 -5.71
N TYR A 331 6.66 -12.73 -5.72
CA TYR A 331 5.43 -12.22 -5.11
C TYR A 331 5.53 -12.07 -3.59
N ALA A 332 6.11 -13.05 -2.90
CA ALA A 332 6.30 -13.02 -1.45
C ALA A 332 7.18 -11.86 -0.97
N SER A 333 8.13 -11.44 -1.82
CA SER A 333 9.09 -10.36 -1.51
C SER A 333 8.56 -8.97 -1.91
N HIS A 334 7.33 -8.87 -2.38
CA HIS A 334 6.75 -7.60 -2.80
C HIS A 334 6.54 -6.64 -1.62
N ILE A 335 6.45 -5.34 -1.91
CA ILE A 335 6.33 -4.29 -0.89
C ILE A 335 4.88 -3.96 -0.56
N TYR A 336 4.65 -3.47 0.65
CA TYR A 336 3.34 -3.00 1.12
C TYR A 336 3.48 -1.62 1.78
N TYR A 337 2.34 -0.92 1.89
CA TYR A 337 2.28 0.41 2.48
C TYR A 337 1.07 0.56 3.38
N MET A 338 1.15 1.54 4.29
CA MET A 338 0.00 2.07 4.99
C MET A 338 -0.76 3.02 4.05
N ASN A 339 -2.10 2.99 4.13
CA ASN A 339 -3.00 3.81 3.31
C ASN A 339 -2.79 3.65 1.79
N GLU A 340 -2.28 2.51 1.35
CA GLU A 340 -2.24 2.18 -0.06
C GLU A 340 -3.68 2.03 -0.60
N PRO A 341 -4.04 2.71 -1.71
CA PRO A 341 -5.42 2.82 -2.17
C PRO A 341 -6.22 1.52 -2.36
N HIS A 342 -5.57 0.38 -2.65
CA HIS A 342 -6.28 -0.90 -2.78
C HIS A 342 -6.92 -1.37 -1.47
N GLY A 343 -6.37 -0.98 -0.31
CA GLY A 343 -6.85 -1.42 0.99
C GLY A 343 -8.25 -0.91 1.31
N PHE A 344 -8.53 0.36 1.00
CA PHE A 344 -9.77 1.00 1.39
C PHE A 344 -11.01 0.33 0.79
N GLY A 345 -11.07 0.19 -0.53
CA GLY A 345 -12.21 -0.45 -1.20
C GLY A 345 -12.40 -1.89 -0.78
N ALA A 346 -11.32 -2.64 -0.63
CA ALA A 346 -11.35 -4.02 -0.17
C ALA A 346 -11.93 -4.16 1.25
N VAL A 347 -11.48 -3.31 2.19
CA VAL A 347 -11.98 -3.29 3.57
C VAL A 347 -13.48 -2.92 3.61
N LEU A 348 -13.90 -1.90 2.84
CA LEU A 348 -15.32 -1.52 2.77
C LEU A 348 -16.19 -2.67 2.22
N LEU A 349 -15.71 -3.44 1.23
CA LEU A 349 -16.39 -4.63 0.74
C LEU A 349 -16.51 -5.72 1.83
N ALA A 350 -15.44 -6.00 2.57
CA ALA A 350 -15.48 -6.96 3.68
C ALA A 350 -16.47 -6.55 4.76
N PHE A 351 -16.48 -5.27 5.14
CA PHE A 351 -17.38 -4.74 6.16
C PHE A 351 -18.84 -4.66 5.68
N SER A 352 -19.08 -4.33 4.41
CA SER A 352 -20.43 -4.41 3.83
C SER A 352 -20.99 -5.83 3.94
N GLN A 353 -20.17 -6.83 3.65
CA GLN A 353 -20.56 -8.23 3.77
C GLN A 353 -20.75 -8.67 5.20
N ALA A 354 -19.95 -8.13 6.14
CA ALA A 354 -20.17 -8.37 7.57
C ALA A 354 -21.56 -7.90 7.98
N LEU A 355 -21.96 -6.69 7.60
CA LEU A 355 -23.30 -6.15 7.89
C LEU A 355 -24.41 -6.98 7.24
N ARG A 356 -24.24 -7.43 5.98
CA ARG A 356 -25.20 -8.34 5.31
C ARG A 356 -25.37 -9.66 6.05
N ASN A 357 -24.30 -10.19 6.64
CA ASN A 357 -24.33 -11.42 7.44
C ASN A 357 -24.78 -11.17 8.91
N GLY A 358 -25.25 -9.95 9.25
CA GLY A 358 -25.71 -9.60 10.59
C GLY A 358 -24.58 -9.41 11.60
N VAL A 359 -23.34 -9.22 11.16
CA VAL A 359 -22.20 -8.93 12.03
C VAL A 359 -22.05 -7.42 12.16
N THR A 360 -22.59 -6.88 13.25
CA THR A 360 -22.61 -5.43 13.52
C THR A 360 -21.44 -4.95 14.39
N SER A 361 -20.84 -5.87 15.15
CA SER A 361 -19.67 -5.61 15.98
C SER A 361 -18.78 -6.84 16.10
N ILE A 362 -17.50 -6.61 16.39
CA ILE A 362 -16.47 -7.66 16.57
C ILE A 362 -15.51 -7.22 17.68
N GLU A 363 -15.12 -8.18 18.52
CA GLU A 363 -14.01 -7.99 19.46
C GLU A 363 -12.69 -7.93 18.67
N ALA A 364 -12.02 -6.78 18.72
CA ALA A 364 -10.73 -6.56 18.08
C ALA A 364 -9.91 -5.49 18.82
N GLU A 365 -8.61 -5.52 18.63
CA GLU A 365 -7.69 -4.48 19.05
C GLU A 365 -7.28 -3.67 17.81
N LEU A 366 -7.88 -2.49 17.66
CA LEU A 366 -7.68 -1.67 16.46
C LEU A 366 -6.22 -1.23 16.31
N GLY A 367 -5.69 -1.47 15.11
CA GLY A 367 -4.39 -0.97 14.71
C GLY A 367 -3.18 -1.56 15.45
N CYS A 368 -3.37 -2.53 16.34
CA CYS A 368 -2.28 -3.10 17.13
C CYS A 368 -1.19 -3.79 16.28
N ARG A 369 -1.50 -4.10 15.02
CA ARG A 369 -0.57 -4.69 14.05
C ARG A 369 -0.33 -3.81 12.84
N ILE A 370 -0.87 -2.61 12.82
CA ILE A 370 -0.33 -1.64 11.89
C ILE A 370 1.14 -1.59 12.24
N ALA A 371 1.98 -2.18 11.36
CA ALA A 371 3.36 -1.80 11.38
C ALA A 371 3.31 -0.28 11.32
N THR A 372 3.66 0.36 12.40
CA THR A 372 3.97 1.79 12.46
C THR A 372 4.74 2.09 11.22
N PRO A 373 4.67 3.32 10.63
CA PRO A 373 5.38 3.63 9.40
C PRO A 373 6.71 2.96 9.51
N ALA A 374 6.69 1.72 9.03
CA ALA A 374 7.60 0.74 9.52
C ALA A 374 8.92 1.20 9.04
N CYS A 375 9.71 1.49 9.94
CA CYS A 375 11.07 1.17 9.79
C CYS A 375 11.15 -0.30 9.40
N HIS A 376 10.97 -0.59 8.13
CA HIS A 376 11.63 -1.73 7.56
C HIS A 376 13.09 -1.31 7.49
N VAL A 377 13.80 -1.49 8.59
CA VAL A 377 15.23 -1.57 8.57
C VAL A 377 15.56 -2.80 7.74
N LYS A 378 15.40 -2.68 6.42
CA LYS A 378 16.01 -3.60 5.49
C LYS A 378 17.46 -3.24 5.50
N PHE A 379 18.25 -4.05 6.17
CA PHE A 379 19.68 -4.16 5.90
C PHE A 379 19.83 -4.65 4.45
N ALA A 380 19.69 -3.74 3.50
CA ALA A 380 20.06 -4.00 2.13
C ALA A 380 21.56 -3.80 2.05
N SER A 381 22.30 -4.89 2.01
CA SER A 381 23.73 -4.95 1.74
C SER A 381 24.06 -4.59 0.27
N GLU A 382 23.49 -3.53 -0.27
CA GLU A 382 23.80 -3.07 -1.61
C GLU A 382 24.54 -1.75 -1.55
N ARG A 383 25.85 -1.83 -1.71
CA ARG A 383 26.82 -0.72 -1.78
C ARG A 383 26.90 0.14 -0.50
N ASN A 384 27.81 -0.19 0.38
CA ASN A 384 28.33 0.60 1.51
C ASN A 384 27.55 0.53 2.84
N GLY A 385 26.73 -0.49 3.10
CA GLY A 385 26.16 -0.69 4.44
C GLY A 385 25.13 0.35 4.87
N ASP A 386 24.33 0.85 3.95
CA ASP A 386 23.30 1.84 4.23
C ASP A 386 21.97 1.18 4.63
N ILE A 387 21.33 1.69 5.66
CA ILE A 387 19.99 1.28 6.11
C ILE A 387 18.95 2.04 5.31
N ALA A 388 18.00 1.30 4.74
CA ALA A 388 16.80 1.90 4.16
C ALA A 388 15.68 1.91 5.19
N TRP A 389 14.92 3.01 5.29
CA TRP A 389 13.74 3.12 6.12
C TRP A 389 12.60 3.76 5.36
N GLU A 390 11.39 3.48 5.80
CA GLU A 390 10.17 3.94 5.18
C GLU A 390 9.28 4.62 6.23
N ASN A 391 8.54 5.64 5.81
CA ASN A 391 7.49 6.25 6.61
C ASN A 391 6.22 6.43 5.77
N ASP A 392 5.14 6.92 6.35
CA ASP A 392 3.88 7.24 5.66
C ASP A 392 4.03 8.14 4.44
N LEU A 393 5.15 8.82 4.32
CA LEU A 393 5.40 9.83 3.32
C LEU A 393 6.28 9.31 2.18
N GLY A 394 6.84 8.11 2.29
CA GLY A 394 7.64 7.49 1.24
C GLY A 394 8.62 6.44 1.74
N SER A 395 9.11 5.65 0.79
CA SER A 395 10.19 4.71 0.96
C SER A 395 11.51 5.40 0.65
N PHE A 396 12.42 5.39 1.58
CA PHE A 396 13.72 6.02 1.46
C PHE A 396 14.76 4.94 1.18
N ARG A 397 15.25 4.91 -0.05
CA ARG A 397 16.39 4.08 -0.41
C ARG A 397 17.67 4.90 -0.36
N ASN A 398 18.73 4.23 0.00
CA ASN A 398 20.10 4.63 -0.03
C ASN A 398 20.51 5.69 -1.05
N GLY A 399 21.35 6.58 -0.60
CA GLY A 399 22.05 7.56 -1.39
C GLY A 399 21.43 8.95 -1.35
N GLY A 400 20.13 9.09 -1.10
CA GLY A 400 19.46 10.39 -1.02
C GLY A 400 19.23 10.92 0.40
N LEU A 401 19.61 10.18 1.46
CA LEU A 401 19.06 10.43 2.78
C LEU A 401 20.09 10.51 3.88
N GLY A 402 20.50 11.73 4.13
CA GLY A 402 21.28 12.03 5.31
C GLY A 402 22.62 11.31 5.34
N ARG A 403 23.29 11.29 4.20
CA ARG A 403 24.69 10.86 4.16
C ARG A 403 25.49 11.74 5.11
N SER A 404 26.28 11.13 5.96
CA SER A 404 27.13 11.88 6.85
C SER A 404 28.50 11.22 6.98
N GLY A 405 29.49 11.98 7.40
CA GLY A 405 30.83 11.49 7.65
C GLY A 405 31.76 12.60 8.10
N VAL A 406 32.91 12.19 8.60
CA VAL A 406 33.93 13.14 9.03
C VAL A 406 34.70 13.68 7.84
N VAL A 407 34.86 15.00 7.78
CA VAL A 407 35.58 15.70 6.71
C VAL A 407 37.10 15.49 6.92
N ASP A 408 37.76 14.99 5.89
CA ASP A 408 39.21 14.87 5.82
C ASP A 408 39.73 15.54 4.53
N GLY A 409 40.13 16.77 4.64
CA GLY A 409 40.59 17.57 3.51
C GLY A 409 39.48 17.84 2.50
N LYS A 410 39.52 17.15 1.34
CA LYS A 410 38.51 17.26 0.27
C LYS A 410 37.55 16.06 0.21
N MET A 411 37.63 15.17 1.18
CA MET A 411 36.82 13.95 1.24
C MET A 411 35.91 14.00 2.47
N VAL A 412 34.77 13.31 2.38
CA VAL A 412 33.92 12.99 3.53
C VAL A 412 33.97 11.49 3.72
N THR A 413 34.59 11.05 4.81
CA THR A 413 34.67 9.63 5.16
C THR A 413 33.47 9.28 6.02
N GLY A 414 32.59 8.46 5.49
CA GLY A 414 31.37 8.02 6.15
C GLY A 414 31.61 7.06 7.29
N PRO A 415 30.59 6.74 8.08
CA PRO A 415 30.71 5.73 9.12
C PRO A 415 31.07 4.38 8.49
N GLY A 416 31.75 3.55 9.32
CA GLY A 416 32.00 2.16 8.96
C GLY A 416 30.72 1.34 8.82
N PRO A 417 30.85 0.03 8.56
CA PRO A 417 29.69 -0.86 8.55
C PRO A 417 28.93 -0.80 9.89
N GLU A 418 27.64 -0.99 9.83
CA GLU A 418 26.79 -1.07 11.03
C GLU A 418 27.15 -2.31 11.86
N VAL A 419 27.09 -2.16 13.17
CA VAL A 419 27.32 -3.27 14.12
C VAL A 419 26.09 -3.63 14.93
N GLY A 420 25.05 -2.79 14.89
CA GLY A 420 23.81 -3.04 15.58
C GLY A 420 22.85 -1.84 15.58
N TYR A 421 21.64 -2.08 16.01
CA TYR A 421 20.65 -1.06 16.24
C TYR A 421 19.83 -1.35 17.49
N ASN A 422 19.28 -0.31 18.11
CA ASN A 422 18.32 -0.40 19.20
C ASN A 422 17.08 0.39 18.84
N VAL A 423 15.90 -0.21 18.98
CA VAL A 423 14.61 0.46 18.82
C VAL A 423 14.15 0.93 20.19
N TYR A 424 13.83 2.22 20.32
CA TYR A 424 13.35 2.83 21.55
C TYR A 424 11.86 3.06 21.55
N GLU A 425 11.30 3.43 20.41
CA GLU A 425 9.87 3.64 20.19
C GLU A 425 9.48 3.06 18.83
N ASP A 426 8.40 2.34 18.79
CA ASP A 426 7.80 1.74 17.59
C ASP A 426 6.28 1.86 17.68
N GLY A 427 5.80 3.08 17.80
CA GLY A 427 4.40 3.45 17.97
C GLY A 427 3.78 4.05 16.68
N PRO A 428 2.45 4.17 16.59
CA PRO A 428 1.75 4.61 15.37
C PRO A 428 1.97 6.11 15.05
N GLU A 429 2.49 6.89 15.98
CA GLU A 429 2.72 8.32 15.81
C GLU A 429 4.20 8.70 15.88
N GLU A 430 5.03 7.80 16.40
CA GLU A 430 6.44 8.01 16.61
C GLU A 430 7.23 6.72 16.42
N LEU A 431 8.38 6.84 15.75
CA LEU A 431 9.40 5.83 15.65
C LEU A 431 10.71 6.43 16.12
N GLU A 432 11.44 5.72 16.98
CA GLU A 432 12.77 6.14 17.43
C GLU A 432 13.70 4.94 17.53
N PHE A 433 14.86 5.03 16.87
CA PHE A 433 15.88 4.00 16.90
C PHE A 433 17.30 4.58 16.80
N GLU A 434 18.30 3.84 17.26
CA GLU A 434 19.70 4.20 17.18
C GLU A 434 20.47 3.16 16.38
N ILE A 435 21.37 3.63 15.54
CA ILE A 435 22.32 2.81 14.76
C ILE A 435 23.71 3.05 15.31
N SER A 436 24.46 1.97 15.55
CA SER A 436 25.87 1.99 15.91
C SER A 436 26.72 1.46 14.75
N TYR A 437 27.86 2.08 14.52
CA TYR A 437 28.76 1.73 13.42
C TYR A 437 30.09 1.19 13.96
N GLN A 438 30.77 0.36 13.15
CA GLN A 438 32.14 -0.02 13.46
C GLN A 438 33.03 1.22 13.51
N PRO A 439 33.96 1.30 14.50
CA PRO A 439 34.98 2.35 14.51
C PRO A 439 35.76 2.35 13.20
N TYR A 440 36.02 3.53 12.65
CA TYR A 440 36.72 3.71 11.39
C TYR A 440 37.83 4.77 11.53
N LYS A 441 38.82 4.74 10.63
CA LYS A 441 39.95 5.66 10.65
C LYS A 441 39.72 6.86 9.75
N VAL A 442 40.01 8.05 10.27
CA VAL A 442 40.09 9.29 9.51
C VAL A 442 41.42 9.95 9.84
N GLY A 443 42.34 10.03 8.88
CA GLY A 443 43.70 10.46 9.11
C GLY A 443 44.43 9.57 10.14
N LYS A 444 44.76 10.13 11.27
CA LYS A 444 45.43 9.41 12.38
C LYS A 444 44.49 9.00 13.51
N ASP A 445 43.23 9.42 13.44
CA ASP A 445 42.25 9.23 14.49
C ASP A 445 41.33 8.04 14.22
N VAL A 446 40.81 7.46 15.29
CA VAL A 446 39.74 6.44 15.24
C VAL A 446 38.44 7.10 15.64
N ILE A 447 37.44 6.93 14.81
CA ILE A 447 36.13 7.56 14.94
C ILE A 447 35.09 6.51 15.38
N CYS A 448 34.41 6.78 16.48
CA CYS A 448 33.20 6.07 16.90
C CYS A 448 31.98 6.90 16.53
N HIS A 449 31.01 6.29 15.89
CA HIS A 449 29.89 6.99 15.26
C HIS A 449 28.56 6.32 15.64
N ARG A 450 27.59 7.14 16.03
CA ARG A 450 26.19 6.70 16.32
C ARG A 450 25.20 7.69 15.75
N LYS A 451 24.08 7.17 15.25
CA LYS A 451 22.95 7.97 14.76
C LYS A 451 21.67 7.55 15.46
N ARG A 452 21.00 8.48 16.06
CA ARG A 452 19.63 8.30 16.57
C ARG A 452 18.66 8.98 15.63
N ILE A 453 17.70 8.22 15.14
CA ILE A 453 16.71 8.65 14.15
C ILE A 453 15.36 8.64 14.82
N ARG A 454 14.64 9.76 14.71
CA ARG A 454 13.30 9.94 15.25
C ARG A 454 12.37 10.41 14.12
N MET A 455 11.24 9.75 13.97
CA MET A 455 10.25 10.06 12.97
C MET A 455 8.91 10.30 13.65
N LEU A 456 8.26 11.41 13.32
CA LEU A 456 6.93 11.77 13.82
C LEU A 456 5.92 11.81 12.68
N LEU A 457 4.72 11.35 12.95
CA LEU A 457 3.60 11.49 12.01
C LEU A 457 3.28 12.97 11.76
N GLY A 458 2.97 13.31 10.51
CA GLY A 458 2.56 14.67 10.10
C GLY A 458 3.65 15.56 9.54
N THR A 459 4.87 15.06 9.35
CA THR A 459 5.95 15.77 8.67
C THR A 459 6.62 14.92 7.60
N ALA A 460 7.13 15.55 6.53
CA ALA A 460 7.96 14.90 5.51
C ALA A 460 9.45 14.82 5.92
N PHE A 461 9.78 15.26 7.13
CA PHE A 461 11.15 15.34 7.62
C PHE A 461 11.28 14.52 8.89
N TYR A 462 12.30 13.68 8.97
CA TYR A 462 12.70 12.99 10.19
C TYR A 462 13.92 13.66 10.83
N GLN A 463 14.05 13.51 12.14
CA GLN A 463 15.15 14.02 12.92
C GLN A 463 16.28 12.99 12.95
N VAL A 464 17.50 13.45 12.79
CA VAL A 464 18.71 12.69 13.03
C VAL A 464 19.52 13.40 14.12
N THR A 465 19.81 12.69 15.20
CA THR A 465 20.78 13.12 16.23
C THR A 465 22.02 12.27 16.09
N GLU A 466 23.14 12.88 15.75
CA GLU A 466 24.38 12.20 15.43
C GLU A 466 25.46 12.53 16.44
N THR A 467 26.16 11.50 16.91
CA THR A 467 27.29 11.60 17.86
C THR A 467 28.53 11.03 17.21
N VAL A 468 29.60 11.83 17.22
CA VAL A 468 30.90 11.43 16.72
C VAL A 468 31.94 11.62 17.83
N GLU A 469 32.61 10.54 18.20
CA GLU A 469 33.67 10.53 19.17
C GLU A 469 34.98 10.20 18.48
N THR A 470 36.03 10.97 18.77
CA THR A 470 37.40 10.70 18.32
C THR A 470 38.26 10.13 19.45
N GLU A 471 39.09 9.16 19.16
CA GLU A 471 40.00 8.58 20.18
C GLU A 471 40.93 9.63 20.79
N SER A 472 41.35 10.61 20.01
CA SER A 472 42.19 11.73 20.46
C SER A 472 41.43 12.79 21.27
N GLY A 473 40.10 12.81 21.27
CA GLY A 473 39.28 13.88 21.84
C GLY A 473 39.26 15.16 21.00
N SER A 474 39.82 15.14 19.79
CA SER A 474 39.89 16.30 18.90
C SER A 474 38.53 16.66 18.30
N SER A 475 38.33 17.96 18.06
CA SER A 475 37.18 18.44 17.29
C SER A 475 37.21 17.93 15.85
N VAL A 476 36.05 17.71 15.28
CA VAL A 476 35.86 17.26 13.88
C VAL A 476 34.94 18.16 13.13
N GLN A 477 35.02 18.11 11.81
CA GLN A 477 33.98 18.62 10.91
C GLN A 477 33.17 17.45 10.41
N LEU A 478 31.83 17.53 10.60
CA LEU A 478 30.87 16.54 10.12
C LEU A 478 30.23 17.05 8.86
N GLY A 479 30.33 16.33 7.76
CA GLY A 479 29.55 16.53 6.56
C GLY A 479 28.20 15.85 6.72
N VAL A 480 27.10 16.59 6.60
CA VAL A 480 25.73 16.04 6.51
C VAL A 480 25.13 16.45 5.19
N GLY A 481 24.58 15.51 4.42
CA GLY A 481 24.25 15.84 3.05
C GLY A 481 23.42 14.80 2.31
N LEU A 482 23.44 14.91 0.99
CA LEU A 482 22.61 14.18 0.04
C LEU A 482 23.47 13.73 -1.14
N THR A 483 23.09 12.61 -1.76
CA THR A 483 23.72 12.10 -3.00
C THR A 483 22.80 12.35 -4.17
N ASP A 484 23.31 12.80 -5.31
CA ASP A 484 22.59 12.90 -6.57
C ASP A 484 22.82 11.67 -7.47
N PHE A 485 22.01 11.55 -8.52
CA PHE A 485 22.14 10.51 -9.56
C PHE A 485 22.77 11.06 -10.85
N GLY A 486 23.34 12.27 -10.80
CA GLY A 486 24.13 12.87 -11.87
C GLY A 486 23.44 14.00 -12.65
N ALA A 487 22.19 14.34 -12.33
CA ALA A 487 21.43 15.38 -13.01
C ALA A 487 20.66 16.32 -12.05
N ALA A 488 21.01 16.30 -10.76
CA ALA A 488 20.26 17.06 -9.76
C ALA A 488 20.46 18.58 -9.86
N LYS A 489 19.34 19.30 -9.68
CA LYS A 489 19.39 20.71 -9.33
C LYS A 489 19.72 20.85 -7.84
N VAL A 490 20.94 21.25 -7.53
CA VAL A 490 21.43 21.42 -6.16
C VAL A 490 21.12 22.83 -5.66
N THR A 491 20.64 22.94 -4.42
CA THR A 491 20.51 24.18 -3.68
C THR A 491 21.25 24.06 -2.38
N ALA A 492 22.34 24.81 -2.21
CA ALA A 492 23.12 24.90 -0.99
C ALA A 492 23.00 26.31 -0.42
N ASP A 493 22.47 26.45 0.78
CA ASP A 493 22.27 27.73 1.46
C ASP A 493 22.75 27.61 2.92
N LYS A 494 23.98 28.06 3.13
CA LYS A 494 24.65 28.03 4.43
C LYS A 494 23.90 28.83 5.49
N GLU A 495 23.39 30.01 5.12
CA GLU A 495 22.70 30.92 6.03
C GLU A 495 21.35 30.36 6.54
N ARG A 496 20.78 29.44 5.77
CA ARG A 496 19.57 28.70 6.15
C ARG A 496 19.86 27.31 6.72
N GLY A 497 21.12 26.87 6.69
CA GLY A 497 21.46 25.50 7.02
C GLY A 497 20.80 24.49 6.08
N LEU A 498 20.66 24.82 4.80
CA LEU A 498 19.91 24.02 3.83
C LEU A 498 20.81 23.42 2.76
N MET A 499 20.67 22.12 2.55
CA MET A 499 21.08 21.41 1.34
C MET A 499 19.84 20.75 0.73
N ALA A 500 19.55 20.99 -0.54
CA ALA A 500 18.41 20.37 -1.20
C ALA A 500 18.74 19.97 -2.64
N LEU A 501 18.19 18.85 -3.04
CA LEU A 501 18.28 18.29 -4.39
C LEU A 501 16.89 18.20 -5.01
N GLN A 502 16.82 18.42 -6.31
CA GLN A 502 15.65 18.08 -7.14
C GLN A 502 16.15 17.46 -8.43
N GLU A 503 15.69 16.27 -8.73
CA GLU A 503 16.18 15.47 -9.84
C GLU A 503 15.07 14.69 -10.52
N ALA A 504 15.08 14.65 -11.86
CA ALA A 504 14.25 13.77 -12.65
C ALA A 504 15.06 12.51 -12.96
N ILE A 505 14.63 11.36 -12.44
CA ILE A 505 15.29 10.08 -12.66
C ILE A 505 14.55 9.33 -13.75
N GLU A 506 15.27 8.91 -14.79
CA GLU A 506 14.70 8.19 -15.94
C GLU A 506 13.91 6.96 -15.45
N HIS A 507 12.69 6.80 -15.95
CA HIS A 507 11.70 5.78 -15.54
C HIS A 507 11.17 5.87 -14.11
N HIS A 508 11.73 6.72 -13.22
CA HIS A 508 11.32 6.84 -11.82
C HIS A 508 10.56 8.15 -11.51
N GLY A 509 10.62 9.17 -12.38
CA GLY A 509 9.96 10.45 -12.16
C GLY A 509 10.80 11.44 -11.35
N GLU A 510 10.21 12.55 -10.91
CA GLU A 510 10.90 13.57 -10.12
C GLU A 510 11.03 13.15 -8.66
N MET A 511 12.21 13.34 -8.10
CA MET A 511 12.51 13.24 -6.67
C MET A 511 13.01 14.57 -6.12
N GLY A 512 12.65 14.86 -4.87
CA GLY A 512 13.20 15.98 -4.12
C GLY A 512 13.66 15.51 -2.75
N CYS A 513 14.88 15.91 -2.35
CA CYS A 513 15.44 15.64 -1.02
C CYS A 513 15.93 16.94 -0.39
N ALA A 514 15.91 17.03 0.94
CA ALA A 514 16.48 18.18 1.65
C ALA A 514 17.01 17.81 3.02
N VAL A 515 18.10 18.47 3.42
CA VAL A 515 18.65 18.47 4.77
C VAL A 515 18.57 19.87 5.33
N PHE A 516 18.12 19.99 6.58
CA PHE A 516 18.17 21.22 7.37
C PHE A 516 19.01 20.97 8.63
N ALA A 517 20.10 21.70 8.78
CA ALA A 517 20.96 21.71 9.96
C ALA A 517 20.88 23.09 10.65
N ASP A 518 21.29 23.14 11.93
CA ASP A 518 21.37 24.40 12.67
C ASP A 518 22.31 25.37 11.93
N PRO A 519 21.81 26.50 11.40
CA PRO A 519 22.62 27.44 10.64
C PRO A 519 23.81 27.98 11.43
N SER A 520 23.69 28.07 12.75
CA SER A 520 24.77 28.57 13.63
C SER A 520 25.98 27.62 13.69
N ARG A 521 25.79 26.35 13.34
CA ARG A 521 26.83 25.32 13.32
C ARG A 521 27.41 25.06 11.93
N VAL A 522 26.78 25.58 10.87
CA VAL A 522 27.22 25.36 9.49
C VAL A 522 28.43 26.23 9.18
N SER A 523 29.60 25.64 9.09
CA SER A 523 30.84 26.33 8.73
C SER A 523 31.04 26.48 7.22
N GLY A 524 30.45 25.59 6.40
CA GLY A 524 30.61 25.61 4.94
C GLY A 524 29.69 24.63 4.22
N THR A 525 29.91 24.52 2.91
CA THR A 525 29.32 23.50 2.05
C THR A 525 30.39 22.83 1.21
N MET A 526 30.18 21.57 0.84
CA MET A 526 31.11 20.81 0.01
C MET A 526 30.34 19.94 -0.96
N SER A 527 30.87 19.77 -2.17
CA SER A 527 30.39 18.79 -3.14
C SER A 527 31.57 17.94 -3.63
N VAL A 528 31.42 16.64 -3.63
CA VAL A 528 32.42 15.68 -4.08
C VAL A 528 31.74 14.44 -4.64
N ASP A 529 32.08 14.05 -5.86
CA ASP A 529 31.64 12.80 -6.51
C ASP A 529 30.11 12.54 -6.48
N GLY A 530 29.31 13.60 -6.67
CA GLY A 530 27.85 13.52 -6.63
C GLY A 530 27.25 13.62 -5.22
N ASP A 531 28.07 13.73 -4.19
CA ASP A 531 27.64 14.01 -2.82
C ASP A 531 27.69 15.50 -2.51
N HIS A 532 26.68 16.01 -1.82
CA HIS A 532 26.55 17.43 -1.47
C HIS A 532 26.31 17.57 0.02
N PHE A 533 27.20 18.27 0.74
CA PHE A 533 27.22 18.34 2.20
C PHE A 533 27.12 19.77 2.73
N LEU A 534 26.41 19.91 3.85
CA LEU A 534 26.63 20.98 4.82
C LEU A 534 27.74 20.52 5.77
N ILE A 535 28.69 21.41 6.08
CA ILE A 535 29.81 21.12 6.98
C ILE A 535 29.50 21.72 8.34
N LEU A 536 29.47 20.86 9.38
CA LEU A 536 29.14 21.22 10.74
C LEU A 536 30.38 21.09 11.62
N ASP A 537 30.75 22.14 12.37
CA ASP A 537 31.80 22.07 13.35
C ASP A 537 31.28 21.44 14.64
N MET A 538 32.01 20.42 15.18
CA MET A 538 31.62 19.75 16.41
C MET A 538 32.80 19.31 17.25
N GLN A 539 32.59 19.30 18.57
CA GLN A 539 33.53 18.75 19.53
C GLN A 539 33.36 17.22 19.60
N SER A 540 34.44 16.50 19.84
CA SER A 540 34.39 15.05 20.10
C SER A 540 33.41 14.75 21.23
N GLY A 541 32.51 13.76 21.01
CA GLY A 541 31.48 13.35 21.97
C GLY A 541 30.24 14.26 22.04
N ALA A 542 30.25 15.41 21.35
CA ALA A 542 29.06 16.24 21.23
C ALA A 542 28.06 15.64 20.24
N THR A 543 26.81 16.06 20.37
CA THR A 543 25.73 15.69 19.43
C THR A 543 25.39 16.86 18.52
N VAL A 544 24.99 16.53 17.29
CA VAL A 544 24.36 17.47 16.37
C VAL A 544 23.01 16.91 15.94
N THR A 545 22.03 17.81 15.80
CA THR A 545 20.69 17.45 15.33
C THR A 545 20.44 18.13 14.00
N TYR A 546 19.94 17.37 13.04
CA TYR A 546 19.50 17.86 11.73
C TYR A 546 18.28 17.09 11.25
N TYR A 547 17.63 17.61 10.22
CA TYR A 547 16.38 17.06 9.70
C TYR A 547 16.54 16.71 8.23
N VAL A 548 16.11 15.52 7.85
CA VAL A 548 16.19 15.01 6.49
C VAL A 548 14.79 14.71 5.99
N GLY A 549 14.49 15.15 4.78
CA GLY A 549 13.19 14.89 4.17
C GLY A 549 13.32 14.62 2.68
N ALA A 550 12.34 13.91 2.15
CA ALA A 550 12.24 13.65 0.73
C ALA A 550 10.79 13.61 0.26
N ALA A 551 10.64 13.74 -1.04
CA ALA A 551 9.37 13.56 -1.73
C ALA A 551 9.61 12.99 -3.13
N TRP A 552 8.66 12.19 -3.62
CA TRP A 552 8.76 11.50 -4.90
C TRP A 552 7.47 11.64 -5.73
N GLU A 553 7.60 11.91 -7.03
CA GLU A 553 6.47 12.17 -7.93
C GLU A 553 5.49 11.00 -8.05
N LYS A 554 5.96 9.77 -7.95
CA LYS A 554 5.11 8.58 -8.04
C LYS A 554 4.54 8.14 -6.70
N ASP A 555 4.89 8.80 -5.61
CA ASP A 555 4.19 8.59 -4.35
C ASP A 555 2.74 9.09 -4.52
N VAL A 556 1.77 8.25 -4.20
CA VAL A 556 0.33 8.59 -4.31
C VAL A 556 -0.05 9.80 -3.45
N ARG A 557 0.76 10.15 -2.45
CA ARG A 557 0.62 11.33 -1.60
C ARG A 557 1.33 12.57 -2.16
N TRP A 558 2.08 12.42 -3.22
CA TRP A 558 2.83 13.48 -3.88
C TRP A 558 1.95 14.62 -4.44
N THR A 559 0.70 14.38 -4.75
CA THR A 559 -0.25 15.45 -5.12
C THR A 559 -0.38 16.52 -4.02
N VAL A 560 -0.12 16.15 -2.76
CA VAL A 560 -0.10 17.07 -1.63
C VAL A 560 1.26 17.79 -1.49
N PHE A 561 2.37 17.09 -1.80
CA PHE A 561 3.72 17.60 -1.53
C PHE A 561 4.48 18.06 -2.79
N ASN A 562 4.28 17.51 -3.94
CA ASN A 562 5.22 17.54 -5.05
C ASN A 562 5.16 18.67 -6.05
N LYS A 563 4.03 19.01 -6.57
CA LYS A 563 3.95 20.31 -7.28
C LYS A 563 4.35 21.45 -6.35
N LYS A 564 4.64 21.09 -5.08
CA LYS A 564 4.92 22.01 -3.99
C LYS A 564 6.26 21.73 -3.27
N TRP A 565 7.05 20.69 -3.65
CA TRP A 565 8.29 20.38 -2.92
C TRP A 565 9.25 21.57 -2.83
N PRO A 566 9.58 22.28 -3.91
CA PRO A 566 10.39 23.50 -3.81
C PRO A 566 9.75 24.54 -2.91
N LYS A 567 8.42 24.64 -2.89
CA LYS A 567 7.68 25.55 -2.01
C LYS A 567 7.66 25.05 -0.56
N THR A 568 7.61 23.74 -0.34
CA THR A 568 7.72 23.14 1.00
C THR A 568 9.10 23.41 1.58
N VAL A 569 10.17 23.15 0.83
CA VAL A 569 11.56 23.42 1.23
C VAL A 569 11.79 24.93 1.45
N SER A 570 11.25 25.80 0.57
CA SER A 570 11.41 27.25 0.71
C SER A 570 10.75 27.83 1.98
N ARG A 571 9.69 27.20 2.47
CA ARG A 571 8.93 27.61 3.66
C ARG A 571 9.39 26.95 4.95
N GLN A 572 10.24 25.92 4.84
CA GLN A 572 10.76 25.18 5.97
C GLN A 572 12.07 25.80 6.47
N SER A 573 12.40 25.52 7.73
CA SER A 573 13.68 25.90 8.35
C SER A 573 14.01 24.92 9.47
N TRP A 574 15.28 24.87 9.86
CA TRP A 574 15.72 24.07 10.98
C TRP A 574 14.92 24.41 12.26
N ASN A 575 14.76 25.68 12.62
CA ASN A 575 14.01 26.10 13.80
C ASN A 575 12.55 25.62 13.81
N LYS A 576 11.85 25.61 12.66
CA LYS A 576 10.47 25.11 12.59
C LYS A 576 10.37 23.62 12.78
N LEU A 577 11.35 22.87 12.29
CA LEU A 577 11.44 21.44 12.48
C LEU A 577 11.81 21.12 13.92
N ASP A 578 12.78 21.82 14.48
CA ASP A 578 13.19 21.67 15.86
C ASP A 578 12.04 21.96 16.84
N ASP A 579 11.30 23.03 16.62
CA ASP A 579 10.07 23.38 17.34
C ASP A 579 9.00 22.28 17.22
N PHE A 580 8.84 21.67 16.05
CA PHE A 580 7.86 20.61 15.84
C PHE A 580 8.22 19.34 16.61
N TYR A 581 9.50 18.94 16.61
CA TYR A 581 10.00 17.75 17.27
C TYR A 581 10.09 17.92 18.78
N ASN A 582 10.38 19.12 19.29
CA ASN A 582 10.48 19.39 20.74
C ASN A 582 9.13 19.59 21.43
N LYS A 583 8.04 19.81 20.70
CA LYS A 583 6.68 20.00 21.24
C LYS A 583 5.88 18.70 21.36
N ARG A 584 6.43 17.61 20.90
CA ARG A 584 5.84 16.28 20.90
C ARG A 584 6.79 15.27 21.53
#